data_9233a6c096d8ae77b1bd52b6220929df
#
_entry.id   9233a6c096d8ae77b1bd52b6220929df
#
_cell.length_a   1.000
_cell.length_b   1.000
_cell.length_c   1.000
_cell.angle_alpha   90.00
_cell.angle_beta   90.00
_cell.angle_gamma   90.00
#
_symmetry.space_group_name_H-M   'P 1'
#
loop_
_entity.id
_entity.type
_entity.pdbx_description
1 polymer ?
#
loop_
_entity_poly.entity_id
_entity_poly.type
_entity_poly.pdbx_seq_one_letter_code
_entity_poly.pdbx_strand_id
1 'polypeptide(L)'
;MDTDISCPHCSTLDLVQSVPALHADGVSTSHSSNNYNAVGLTSHGFVPVIGTSETERTHTSAAVRSLPLGPPEQPIARLVRWGLLLSIPALLALITAGVYISSLSGSQAWSTAIAAVILVGFFFVPGSIPLVLAALRARDNTRIRRGRPAAWMVWSSAWYCHRCGLAYWPVSPTPAVPARRGFLPQQFQWFVWNAGRYVRA
;
A
#
# COMPACT_ATOMS: atom_id res chain seq x y z
N MET A 1 13.48 -9.56 -36.49
CA MET A 1 14.79 -9.15 -35.91
C MET A 1 14.85 -9.75 -34.53
N ASP A 2 15.74 -10.72 -34.32
CA ASP A 2 15.93 -11.32 -33.01
C ASP A 2 16.66 -10.33 -32.11
N THR A 3 16.02 -9.94 -31.04
CA THR A 3 16.62 -9.04 -30.02
C THR A 3 17.60 -9.85 -29.19
N ASP A 4 18.87 -9.46 -29.21
CA ASP A 4 19.89 -10.06 -28.35
C ASP A 4 19.60 -9.73 -26.88
N ILE A 5 19.19 -10.77 -26.12
CA ILE A 5 18.86 -10.70 -24.71
C ILE A 5 20.01 -11.12 -23.79
N SER A 6 21.23 -11.35 -24.34
CA SER A 6 22.38 -11.70 -23.52
C SER A 6 22.71 -10.61 -22.49
N CYS A 7 23.23 -11.02 -21.34
CA CYS A 7 23.64 -10.08 -20.30
C CYS A 7 24.76 -9.16 -20.81
N PRO A 8 24.63 -7.83 -20.72
CA PRO A 8 25.65 -6.90 -21.22
C PRO A 8 26.97 -6.94 -20.42
N HIS A 9 26.99 -7.59 -19.26
CA HIS A 9 28.16 -7.68 -18.40
C HIS A 9 28.92 -9.01 -18.53
N CYS A 10 28.21 -10.15 -18.53
CA CYS A 10 28.85 -11.49 -18.64
C CYS A 10 28.61 -12.18 -19.97
N SER A 11 27.84 -11.60 -20.89
CA SER A 11 27.55 -12.10 -22.24
C SER A 11 26.91 -13.50 -22.27
N THR A 12 26.35 -13.98 -21.16
CA THR A 12 25.68 -15.29 -21.07
C THR A 12 24.17 -15.17 -21.11
N LEU A 13 23.49 -16.23 -21.55
CA LEU A 13 22.03 -16.35 -21.62
C LEU A 13 21.46 -17.30 -20.57
N ASP A 14 22.25 -18.20 -20.04
CA ASP A 14 21.88 -19.35 -19.19
C ASP A 14 21.19 -18.95 -17.89
N LEU A 15 21.53 -17.81 -17.33
CA LEU A 15 20.99 -17.30 -16.06
C LEU A 15 20.29 -15.94 -16.24
N VAL A 16 19.71 -15.71 -17.41
CA VAL A 16 18.96 -14.50 -17.72
C VAL A 16 17.47 -14.80 -17.70
N GLN A 17 16.72 -13.99 -16.99
CA GLN A 17 15.26 -14.12 -16.85
C GLN A 17 14.59 -12.76 -17.03
N SER A 18 13.43 -12.71 -17.68
CA SER A 18 12.65 -11.46 -17.71
C SER A 18 12.16 -11.09 -16.31
N VAL A 19 12.13 -9.81 -16.00
CA VAL A 19 11.66 -9.33 -14.69
C VAL A 19 10.23 -9.76 -14.38
N PRO A 20 9.27 -9.78 -15.33
CA PRO A 20 7.94 -10.36 -15.09
C PRO A 20 7.96 -11.84 -14.72
N ALA A 21 8.75 -12.67 -15.42
CA ALA A 21 8.87 -14.08 -15.10
C ALA A 21 9.53 -14.30 -13.74
N LEU A 22 10.58 -13.53 -13.41
CA LEU A 22 11.20 -13.53 -12.09
C LEU A 22 10.17 -13.25 -10.98
N HIS A 23 9.26 -12.30 -11.20
CA HIS A 23 8.20 -12.00 -10.26
C HIS A 23 7.15 -13.11 -10.15
N ALA A 24 6.78 -13.74 -11.26
CA ALA A 24 5.84 -14.86 -11.26
C ALA A 24 6.40 -16.06 -10.49
N ASP A 25 7.66 -16.40 -10.71
CA ASP A 25 8.34 -17.54 -10.08
C ASP A 25 8.77 -17.26 -8.64
N GLY A 26 9.09 -16.02 -8.34
CA GLY A 26 9.65 -15.62 -7.05
C GLY A 26 8.61 -15.29 -5.96
N VAL A 27 7.31 -15.39 -6.26
CA VAL A 27 6.21 -15.24 -5.30
C VAL A 27 5.51 -16.59 -5.17
N SER A 28 5.69 -17.27 -4.05
CA SER A 28 4.98 -18.51 -3.74
C SER A 28 4.07 -18.31 -2.54
N THR A 29 2.83 -18.77 -2.66
CA THR A 29 1.87 -18.80 -1.55
C THR A 29 1.72 -20.23 -1.07
N SER A 30 2.07 -20.48 0.18
CA SER A 30 1.85 -21.77 0.83
C SER A 30 0.64 -21.67 1.75
N HIS A 31 -0.34 -22.55 1.52
CA HIS A 31 -1.45 -22.77 2.43
C HIS A 31 -1.12 -23.94 3.35
N SER A 32 -1.16 -23.72 4.62
CA SER A 32 -0.94 -24.74 5.63
C SER A 32 -2.14 -24.78 6.56
N SER A 33 -2.79 -25.95 6.65
CA SER A 33 -3.83 -26.21 7.63
C SER A 33 -3.24 -27.07 8.75
N ASN A 34 -3.25 -26.56 9.96
CA ASN A 34 -2.84 -27.29 11.15
C ASN A 34 -4.08 -27.61 11.99
N ASN A 35 -4.31 -28.91 12.22
CA ASN A 35 -5.28 -29.37 13.19
C ASN A 35 -4.59 -29.45 14.55
N TYR A 36 -5.14 -28.79 15.55
CA TYR A 36 -4.64 -28.89 16.92
C TYR A 36 -5.71 -29.44 17.84
N ASN A 37 -5.29 -30.34 18.72
CA ASN A 37 -6.08 -30.85 19.83
C ASN A 37 -5.47 -30.29 21.11
N ALA A 38 -6.25 -29.54 21.85
CA ALA A 38 -5.86 -28.97 23.13
C ALA A 38 -6.90 -29.34 24.21
N VAL A 39 -6.52 -29.25 25.45
CA VAL A 39 -7.44 -29.41 26.58
C VAL A 39 -7.58 -28.05 27.24
N GLY A 40 -8.78 -27.51 27.20
CA GLY A 40 -9.14 -26.26 27.90
C GLY A 40 -9.61 -26.56 29.33
N LEU A 41 -9.17 -25.77 30.31
CA LEU A 41 -9.65 -25.82 31.68
C LEU A 41 -10.82 -24.84 31.81
N THR A 42 -11.97 -25.34 32.20
CA THR A 42 -13.16 -24.56 32.50
C THR A 42 -13.55 -24.71 33.96
N SER A 43 -14.47 -23.89 34.44
CA SER A 43 -15.04 -24.02 35.80
C SER A 43 -15.75 -25.34 36.08
N HIS A 44 -16.07 -26.12 35.03
CA HIS A 44 -16.71 -27.42 35.10
C HIS A 44 -15.77 -28.59 34.77
N GLY A 45 -14.45 -28.35 34.63
CA GLY A 45 -13.44 -29.38 34.35
C GLY A 45 -12.74 -29.22 33.02
N PHE A 46 -12.06 -30.30 32.59
CA PHE A 46 -11.31 -30.34 31.33
C PHE A 46 -12.25 -30.58 30.15
N VAL A 47 -12.16 -29.70 29.15
CA VAL A 47 -12.93 -29.81 27.91
C VAL A 47 -11.94 -29.96 26.74
N PRO A 48 -12.11 -30.98 25.88
CA PRO A 48 -11.30 -31.10 24.66
C PRO A 48 -11.65 -29.95 23.71
N VAL A 49 -10.61 -29.23 23.26
CA VAL A 49 -10.72 -28.16 22.26
C VAL A 49 -10.06 -28.67 21.00
N ILE A 50 -10.85 -28.85 19.96
CA ILE A 50 -10.38 -29.22 18.63
C ILE A 50 -10.50 -27.96 17.77
N GLY A 51 -9.40 -27.55 17.14
CA GLY A 51 -9.41 -26.38 16.28
C GLY A 51 -8.59 -26.64 15.02
N THR A 52 -8.97 -25.97 13.94
CA THR A 52 -8.22 -25.92 12.69
C THR A 52 -7.69 -24.50 12.52
N SER A 53 -6.39 -24.39 12.35
CA SER A 53 -5.75 -23.11 12.03
C SER A 53 -5.28 -23.14 10.58
N GLU A 54 -5.85 -22.28 9.75
CA GLU A 54 -5.38 -22.06 8.39
C GLU A 54 -4.38 -20.92 8.40
N THR A 55 -3.18 -21.18 7.90
CA THR A 55 -2.13 -20.18 7.77
C THR A 55 -1.73 -20.04 6.32
N GLU A 56 -1.97 -18.88 5.76
CA GLU A 56 -1.49 -18.49 4.44
C GLU A 56 -0.17 -17.73 4.59
N ARG A 57 0.89 -18.23 4.00
CA ARG A 57 2.20 -17.56 3.98
C ARG A 57 2.62 -17.29 2.56
N THR A 58 2.81 -16.02 2.25
CA THR A 58 3.39 -15.60 0.98
C THR A 58 4.89 -15.39 1.16
N HIS A 59 5.67 -16.20 0.46
CA HIS A 59 7.12 -16.06 0.40
C HIS A 59 7.50 -15.29 -0.86
N THR A 60 8.24 -14.21 -0.68
CA THR A 60 8.76 -13.40 -1.78
C THR A 60 10.27 -13.48 -1.78
N SER A 61 10.88 -13.87 -2.91
CA SER A 61 12.32 -13.95 -3.04
C SER A 61 12.99 -12.57 -2.88
N ALA A 62 14.26 -12.56 -2.46
CA ALA A 62 15.02 -11.33 -2.31
C ALA A 62 15.16 -10.56 -3.63
N ALA A 63 15.31 -11.28 -4.75
CA ALA A 63 15.41 -10.70 -6.09
C ALA A 63 14.11 -9.95 -6.46
N VAL A 64 12.95 -10.56 -6.24
CA VAL A 64 11.64 -9.93 -6.49
C VAL A 64 11.46 -8.66 -5.65
N ARG A 65 11.82 -8.72 -4.37
CA ARG A 65 11.73 -7.53 -3.49
C ARG A 65 12.64 -6.39 -3.91
N SER A 66 13.75 -6.69 -4.57
CA SER A 66 14.71 -5.69 -5.03
C SER A 66 14.30 -4.99 -6.33
N LEU A 67 13.33 -5.54 -7.09
CA LEU A 67 12.89 -5.04 -8.39
C LEU A 67 11.38 -4.66 -8.40
N PRO A 68 10.91 -3.80 -7.49
CA PRO A 68 9.50 -3.47 -7.38
C PRO A 68 9.00 -2.64 -8.57
N LEU A 69 7.79 -2.91 -9.05
CA LEU A 69 7.12 -2.14 -10.08
C LEU A 69 6.84 -0.69 -9.66
N GLY A 70 6.51 -0.50 -8.38
CA GLY A 70 6.17 0.82 -7.84
C GLY A 70 6.12 0.81 -6.32
N PRO A 71 5.96 1.99 -5.71
CA PRO A 71 5.79 2.09 -4.27
C PRO A 71 4.49 1.40 -3.82
N PRO A 72 4.48 0.82 -2.61
CA PRO A 72 3.30 0.17 -2.08
C PRO A 72 2.17 1.18 -1.82
N GLU A 73 0.94 0.80 -2.16
CA GLU A 73 -0.23 1.60 -1.83
C GLU A 73 -0.44 1.64 -0.31
N GLN A 74 -0.71 2.82 0.22
CA GLN A 74 -0.91 2.99 1.66
C GLN A 74 -2.35 2.62 2.06
N PRO A 75 -2.56 1.86 3.15
CA PRO A 75 -3.90 1.51 3.62
C PRO A 75 -4.63 2.75 4.15
N ILE A 76 -5.80 3.02 3.61
CA ILE A 76 -6.63 4.19 3.96
C ILE A 76 -7.79 3.80 4.88
N ALA A 77 -8.28 2.55 4.76
CA ALA A 77 -9.52 2.11 5.41
C ALA A 77 -9.55 2.34 6.92
N ARG A 78 -8.42 2.10 7.61
CA ARG A 78 -8.34 2.33 9.07
C ARG A 78 -8.50 3.80 9.42
N LEU A 79 -7.87 4.71 8.67
CA LEU A 79 -7.96 6.14 8.93
C LEU A 79 -9.37 6.67 8.70
N VAL A 80 -10.03 6.22 7.63
CA VAL A 80 -11.42 6.58 7.34
C VAL A 80 -12.34 6.07 8.45
N ARG A 81 -12.20 4.81 8.85
CA ARG A 81 -13.03 4.25 9.94
C ARG A 81 -12.87 5.02 11.24
N TRP A 82 -11.65 5.28 11.69
CA TRP A 82 -11.40 6.05 12.92
C TRP A 82 -11.87 7.49 12.79
N GLY A 83 -11.64 8.14 11.62
CA GLY A 83 -12.11 9.50 11.39
C GLY A 83 -13.62 9.61 11.46
N LEU A 84 -14.35 8.68 10.84
CA LEU A 84 -15.81 8.64 10.92
C LEU A 84 -16.31 8.38 12.34
N LEU A 85 -15.75 7.39 13.05
CA LEU A 85 -16.13 7.09 14.43
C LEU A 85 -15.94 8.29 15.36
N LEU A 86 -14.80 8.97 15.25
CA LEU A 86 -14.51 10.16 16.07
C LEU A 86 -15.35 11.38 15.67
N SER A 87 -15.91 11.41 14.47
CA SER A 87 -16.81 12.49 14.03
C SER A 87 -18.25 12.32 14.50
N ILE A 88 -18.68 11.12 14.93
CA ILE A 88 -20.05 10.86 15.39
C ILE A 88 -20.44 11.75 16.58
N PRO A 89 -19.64 11.89 17.66
CA PRO A 89 -20.00 12.77 18.77
C PRO A 89 -20.16 14.24 18.36
N ALA A 90 -19.30 14.71 17.44
CA ALA A 90 -19.41 16.08 16.92
C ALA A 90 -20.73 16.28 16.15
N LEU A 91 -21.13 15.31 15.34
CA LEU A 91 -22.40 15.35 14.58
C LEU A 91 -23.60 15.34 15.53
N LEU A 92 -23.59 14.48 16.55
CA LEU A 92 -24.65 14.43 17.57
C LEU A 92 -24.72 15.74 18.34
N ALA A 93 -23.58 16.31 18.75
CA ALA A 93 -23.53 17.59 19.45
C ALA A 93 -24.07 18.73 18.57
N LEU A 94 -23.76 18.72 17.27
CA LEU A 94 -24.29 19.70 16.31
C LEU A 94 -25.81 19.63 16.19
N ILE A 95 -26.37 18.42 16.05
CA ILE A 95 -27.82 18.20 15.93
C ILE A 95 -28.54 18.64 17.22
N THR A 96 -28.05 18.19 18.36
CA THR A 96 -28.68 18.54 19.68
C THR A 96 -28.58 20.04 19.96
N ALA A 97 -27.45 20.67 19.67
CA ALA A 97 -27.28 22.11 19.82
C ALA A 97 -28.25 22.88 18.88
N GLY A 98 -28.39 22.45 17.64
CA GLY A 98 -29.32 23.08 16.67
C GLY A 98 -30.77 23.04 17.15
N VAL A 99 -31.22 21.87 17.62
CA VAL A 99 -32.57 21.74 18.17
C VAL A 99 -32.75 22.59 19.43
N TYR A 100 -31.80 22.61 20.33
CA TYR A 100 -31.88 23.35 21.57
C TYR A 100 -31.86 24.86 21.35
N ILE A 101 -30.96 25.38 20.49
CA ILE A 101 -30.86 26.81 20.18
C ILE A 101 -32.13 27.33 19.51
N SER A 102 -32.80 26.52 18.68
CA SER A 102 -34.06 26.94 18.02
C SER A 102 -35.21 27.16 18.99
N SER A 103 -35.13 26.61 20.21
CA SER A 103 -36.13 26.80 21.28
C SER A 103 -35.84 27.97 22.23
N LEU A 104 -34.65 28.58 22.11
CA LEU A 104 -34.22 29.68 22.97
C LEU A 104 -34.39 31.04 22.28
N SER A 105 -34.60 32.09 23.08
CA SER A 105 -34.69 33.48 22.61
C SER A 105 -33.78 34.41 23.42
N GLY A 106 -33.34 35.50 22.81
CA GLY A 106 -32.54 36.54 23.46
C GLY A 106 -31.08 36.16 23.77
N SER A 107 -30.56 36.72 24.87
CA SER A 107 -29.14 36.56 25.24
C SER A 107 -28.75 35.13 25.60
N GLN A 108 -29.68 34.29 26.03
CA GLN A 108 -29.41 32.88 26.31
C GLN A 108 -29.09 32.08 25.06
N ALA A 109 -29.74 32.38 23.94
CA ALA A 109 -29.43 31.71 22.65
C ALA A 109 -27.99 31.96 22.22
N TRP A 110 -27.46 33.16 22.46
CA TRP A 110 -26.10 33.53 22.05
C TRP A 110 -25.01 32.81 22.88
N SER A 111 -25.16 32.79 24.21
CA SER A 111 -24.23 32.07 25.09
C SER A 111 -24.22 30.57 24.83
N THR A 112 -25.38 29.99 24.57
CA THR A 112 -25.53 28.57 24.22
C THR A 112 -24.91 28.25 22.87
N ALA A 113 -25.04 29.13 21.89
CA ALA A 113 -24.39 28.98 20.58
C ALA A 113 -22.87 28.95 20.70
N ILE A 114 -22.26 29.84 21.50
CA ILE A 114 -20.81 29.85 21.72
C ILE A 114 -20.37 28.54 22.37
N ALA A 115 -21.05 28.09 23.41
CA ALA A 115 -20.72 26.83 24.08
C ALA A 115 -20.82 25.62 23.11
N ALA A 116 -21.85 25.59 22.27
CA ALA A 116 -22.04 24.55 21.26
C ALA A 116 -20.91 24.57 20.22
N VAL A 117 -20.46 25.71 19.75
CA VAL A 117 -19.33 25.81 18.81
C VAL A 117 -18.05 25.26 19.42
N ILE A 118 -17.77 25.61 20.70
CA ILE A 118 -16.59 25.09 21.41
C ILE A 118 -16.67 23.56 21.53
N LEU A 119 -17.83 23.04 21.94
CA LEU A 119 -18.04 21.60 22.13
C LEU A 119 -17.92 20.82 20.81
N VAL A 120 -18.58 21.30 19.75
CA VAL A 120 -18.48 20.72 18.41
C VAL A 120 -17.04 20.76 17.90
N GLY A 121 -16.34 21.89 18.07
CA GLY A 121 -14.94 22.04 17.69
C GLY A 121 -14.03 21.04 18.42
N PHE A 122 -14.24 20.85 19.71
CA PHE A 122 -13.47 19.92 20.53
C PHE A 122 -13.58 18.47 20.03
N PHE A 123 -14.75 18.04 19.60
CA PHE A 123 -14.96 16.69 19.06
C PHE A 123 -14.63 16.60 17.55
N PHE A 124 -14.79 17.69 16.80
CA PHE A 124 -14.53 17.69 15.35
C PHE A 124 -13.05 17.62 15.01
N VAL A 125 -12.18 18.31 15.77
CA VAL A 125 -10.73 18.35 15.49
C VAL A 125 -10.09 16.95 15.53
N PRO A 126 -10.29 16.11 16.54
CA PRO A 126 -9.73 14.75 16.56
C PRO A 126 -10.23 13.87 15.42
N GLY A 127 -11.48 14.04 14.99
CA GLY A 127 -12.07 13.30 13.88
C GLY A 127 -11.55 13.75 12.50
N SER A 128 -11.27 15.03 12.33
CA SER A 128 -10.81 15.61 11.07
C SER A 128 -9.36 15.19 10.71
N ILE A 129 -8.47 15.05 11.67
CA ILE A 129 -7.07 14.69 11.46
C ILE A 129 -6.92 13.38 10.67
N PRO A 130 -7.50 12.23 11.09
CA PRO A 130 -7.38 11.00 10.33
C PRO A 130 -8.06 11.08 8.97
N LEU A 131 -9.13 11.86 8.80
CA LEU A 131 -9.77 12.07 7.50
C LEU A 131 -8.88 12.87 6.53
N VAL A 132 -8.22 13.92 7.00
CA VAL A 132 -7.25 14.67 6.21
C VAL A 132 -6.07 13.79 5.81
N LEU A 133 -5.52 13.01 6.73
CA LEU A 133 -4.45 12.06 6.44
C LEU A 133 -4.91 10.98 5.44
N ALA A 134 -6.15 10.49 5.55
CA ALA A 134 -6.73 9.56 4.59
C ALA A 134 -6.84 10.19 3.19
N ALA A 135 -7.27 11.46 3.11
CA ALA A 135 -7.37 12.19 1.86
C ALA A 135 -6.01 12.41 1.19
N LEU A 136 -4.98 12.74 1.96
CA LEU A 136 -3.61 12.86 1.46
C LEU A 136 -3.08 11.53 0.92
N ARG A 137 -3.25 10.43 1.67
CA ARG A 137 -2.88 9.09 1.21
C ARG A 137 -3.67 8.65 -0.02
N ALA A 138 -4.95 9.01 -0.12
CA ALA A 138 -5.76 8.72 -1.29
C ALA A 138 -5.23 9.42 -2.54
N ARG A 139 -4.79 10.67 -2.41
CA ARG A 139 -4.14 11.41 -3.51
C ARG A 139 -2.84 10.76 -3.96
N ASP A 140 -1.99 10.33 -3.02
CA ASP A 140 -0.74 9.63 -3.34
C ASP A 140 -1.02 8.28 -4.02
N ASN A 141 -1.97 7.48 -3.51
CA ASN A 141 -2.38 6.23 -4.14
C ASN A 141 -2.94 6.44 -5.56
N THR A 142 -3.72 7.52 -5.76
CA THR A 142 -4.23 7.87 -7.10
C THR A 142 -3.09 8.21 -8.07
N ARG A 143 -2.06 8.92 -7.59
CA ARG A 143 -0.86 9.21 -8.38
C ARG A 143 -0.13 7.92 -8.77
N ILE A 144 0.04 6.99 -7.82
CA ILE A 144 0.67 5.68 -8.07
C ILE A 144 -0.13 4.92 -9.14
N ARG A 145 -1.45 4.82 -9.00
CA ARG A 145 -2.30 4.12 -9.97
C ARG A 145 -2.23 4.73 -11.36
N ARG A 146 -2.23 6.05 -11.49
CA ARG A 146 -2.12 6.75 -12.78
C ARG A 146 -0.76 6.55 -13.45
N GLY A 147 0.31 6.45 -12.69
CA GLY A 147 1.66 6.22 -13.20
C GLY A 147 1.94 4.75 -13.55
N ARG A 148 1.13 3.82 -13.05
CA ARG A 148 1.36 2.38 -13.18
C ARG A 148 1.52 1.88 -14.62
N PRO A 149 0.73 2.31 -15.62
CA PRO A 149 0.92 1.84 -17.01
C PRO A 149 2.29 2.23 -17.58
N ALA A 150 2.76 3.45 -17.32
CA ALA A 150 4.07 3.91 -17.80
C ALA A 150 5.22 3.17 -17.10
N ALA A 151 5.14 2.99 -15.78
CA ALA A 151 6.09 2.17 -15.02
C ALA A 151 6.10 0.72 -15.51
N TRP A 152 4.92 0.15 -15.81
CA TRP A 152 4.77 -1.21 -16.32
C TRP A 152 5.49 -1.42 -17.65
N MET A 153 5.37 -0.51 -18.61
CA MET A 153 6.06 -0.62 -19.90
C MET A 153 7.57 -0.74 -19.72
N VAL A 154 8.16 0.07 -18.85
CA VAL A 154 9.59 0.04 -18.56
C VAL A 154 9.98 -1.22 -17.79
N TRP A 155 9.19 -1.58 -16.79
CA TRP A 155 9.44 -2.73 -15.92
C TRP A 155 9.30 -4.06 -16.67
N SER A 156 8.26 -4.22 -17.50
CA SER A 156 7.97 -5.47 -18.21
C SER A 156 8.94 -5.79 -19.33
N SER A 157 9.62 -4.80 -19.89
CA SER A 157 10.66 -4.98 -20.91
C SER A 157 12.05 -5.26 -20.35
N ALA A 158 12.19 -5.30 -19.03
CA ALA A 158 13.46 -5.50 -18.37
C ALA A 158 13.82 -6.98 -18.17
N TRP A 159 15.13 -7.23 -18.10
CA TRP A 159 15.74 -8.53 -17.87
C TRP A 159 16.66 -8.48 -16.66
N TYR A 160 16.80 -9.59 -15.99
CA TYR A 160 17.67 -9.75 -14.82
C TYR A 160 18.63 -10.89 -15.01
N CYS A 161 19.90 -10.66 -14.75
CA CYS A 161 20.94 -11.68 -14.77
C CYS A 161 21.22 -12.15 -13.33
N HIS A 162 20.92 -13.41 -13.03
CA HIS A 162 21.16 -14.00 -11.71
C HIS A 162 22.66 -14.12 -11.37
N ARG A 163 23.53 -14.26 -12.38
CA ARG A 163 24.99 -14.35 -12.18
C ARG A 163 25.58 -13.02 -11.71
N CYS A 164 25.18 -11.92 -12.37
CA CYS A 164 25.73 -10.59 -12.10
C CYS A 164 24.95 -9.79 -11.07
N GLY A 165 23.70 -10.21 -10.76
CA GLY A 165 22.80 -9.43 -9.90
C GLY A 165 22.33 -8.11 -10.53
N LEU A 166 22.40 -7.98 -11.86
CA LEU A 166 22.11 -6.74 -12.58
C LEU A 166 20.82 -6.87 -13.39
N ALA A 167 20.04 -5.79 -13.38
CA ALA A 167 18.90 -5.61 -14.29
C ALA A 167 19.33 -4.78 -15.50
N TYR A 168 18.75 -5.02 -16.67
CA TYR A 168 19.05 -4.30 -17.89
C TYR A 168 17.89 -4.35 -18.88
N TRP A 169 17.97 -3.53 -19.90
CA TRP A 169 17.03 -3.52 -21.03
C TRP A 169 17.78 -3.89 -22.32
N PRO A 170 17.40 -4.95 -23.04
CA PRO A 170 17.98 -5.29 -24.34
C PRO A 170 17.75 -4.18 -25.36
N VAL A 171 16.55 -3.59 -25.34
CA VAL A 171 16.14 -2.46 -26.17
C VAL A 171 15.61 -1.37 -25.26
N SER A 172 15.91 -0.12 -25.55
CA SER A 172 15.41 1.03 -24.79
C SER A 172 13.88 1.14 -24.89
N PRO A 173 13.13 0.98 -23.77
CA PRO A 173 11.68 1.12 -23.77
C PRO A 173 11.23 2.59 -23.91
N THR A 174 12.07 3.52 -23.49
CA THR A 174 11.84 4.96 -23.59
C THR A 174 13.19 5.67 -23.78
N PRO A 175 13.23 6.87 -24.39
CA PRO A 175 14.49 7.61 -24.60
C PRO A 175 15.29 7.89 -23.32
N ALA A 176 14.62 7.91 -22.17
CA ALA A 176 15.24 8.14 -20.86
C ALA A 176 15.92 6.91 -20.26
N VAL A 177 15.69 5.71 -20.83
CA VAL A 177 16.22 4.44 -20.33
C VAL A 177 17.26 3.90 -21.30
N PRO A 178 18.54 3.82 -20.94
CA PRO A 178 19.59 3.34 -21.85
C PRO A 178 19.47 1.82 -22.04
N ALA A 179 19.63 1.38 -23.29
CA ALA A 179 19.68 -0.03 -23.66
C ALA A 179 21.06 -0.64 -23.39
N ARG A 180 21.11 -1.97 -23.21
CA ARG A 180 22.33 -2.80 -23.09
C ARG A 180 23.31 -2.33 -22.01
N ARG A 181 22.81 -1.76 -20.94
CA ARG A 181 23.60 -1.36 -19.78
C ARG A 181 23.06 -2.05 -18.52
N GLY A 182 23.96 -2.64 -17.73
CA GLY A 182 23.62 -3.28 -16.44
C GLY A 182 23.41 -2.23 -15.34
N PHE A 183 22.36 -2.39 -14.57
CA PHE A 183 22.00 -1.53 -13.46
C PHE A 183 21.86 -2.35 -12.17
N LEU A 184 22.31 -1.78 -11.08
CA LEU A 184 21.96 -2.30 -9.75
C LEU A 184 20.45 -2.17 -9.51
N PRO A 185 19.86 -3.03 -8.68
CA PRO A 185 18.41 -2.99 -8.41
C PRO A 185 17.88 -1.61 -7.99
N GLN A 186 18.65 -0.84 -7.23
CA GLN A 186 18.27 0.52 -6.82
C GLN A 186 18.22 1.50 -7.99
N GLN A 187 19.18 1.41 -8.92
CA GLN A 187 19.20 2.23 -10.14
C GLN A 187 18.06 1.85 -11.07
N PHE A 188 17.81 0.54 -11.22
CA PHE A 188 16.68 0.02 -11.97
C PHE A 188 15.35 0.56 -11.42
N GLN A 189 15.17 0.47 -10.10
CA GLN A 189 13.99 1.00 -9.41
C GLN A 189 13.80 2.49 -9.70
N TRP A 190 14.87 3.27 -9.71
CA TRP A 190 14.80 4.70 -10.01
C TRP A 190 14.26 4.95 -11.42
N PHE A 191 14.72 4.22 -12.45
CA PHE A 191 14.23 4.37 -13.82
C PHE A 191 12.74 4.02 -13.93
N VAL A 192 12.32 2.90 -13.36
CA VAL A 192 10.92 2.46 -13.35
C VAL A 192 10.04 3.48 -12.63
N TRP A 193 10.46 3.95 -11.46
CA TRP A 193 9.69 4.90 -10.67
C TRP A 193 9.65 6.30 -11.29
N ASN A 194 10.70 6.71 -11.95
CA ASN A 194 10.73 7.96 -12.70
C ASN A 194 9.77 7.91 -13.91
N ALA A 195 9.74 6.79 -14.64
CA ALA A 195 8.76 6.58 -15.72
C ALA A 195 7.31 6.67 -15.20
N GLY A 196 7.03 6.10 -14.02
CA GLY A 196 5.74 6.21 -13.33
C GLY A 196 5.48 7.56 -12.68
N ARG A 197 6.42 8.50 -12.71
CA ARG A 197 6.36 9.80 -12.02
C ARG A 197 6.10 9.68 -10.51
N TYR A 198 6.62 8.62 -9.88
CA TYR A 198 6.48 8.39 -8.43
C TYR A 198 7.48 9.21 -7.62
N VAL A 199 8.67 9.46 -8.16
CA VAL A 199 9.69 10.30 -7.53
C VAL A 199 9.20 11.75 -7.56
N ARG A 200 9.12 12.38 -6.41
CA ARG A 200 8.90 13.83 -6.32
C ARG A 200 10.22 14.51 -6.69
N ALA A 201 10.19 15.41 -7.68
CA ALA A 201 11.30 16.28 -7.98
C ALA A 201 11.53 17.25 -6.84
#